data_47c425792982cfe66b901cd162f68a6e
#
_entry.id   47c425792982cfe66b901cd162f68a6e
#
_cell.length_a   1.000
_cell.length_b   1.000
_cell.length_c   1.000
_cell.angle_alpha   90.00
_cell.angle_beta   90.00
_cell.angle_gamma   90.00
#
_symmetry.space_group_name_H-M   'P 1'
#
loop_
_entity.id
_entity.type
_entity.pdbx_description
1 polymer ?
#
loop_
_entity_poly.entity_id
_entity_poly.type
_entity_poly.pdbx_seq_one_letter_code
_entity_poly.pdbx_strand_id
1 'polypeptide(L)'
;MKSYKCSVCGLAFDIQDGEPAVCPKCGVSGDKLVQVSATNKYAGTQTEKNLEAAFAGESQARNKYTYFASKAKKEGFEQIAALFLKTADNEKEHAKLWFKELNGIGDTAQNLLAAAEGENYEWTDMYDSFAKTADEEGFHELAEKFRLVAAIEKEHEERYRALLKNVEAQEVFKKSEVKVWECRNCGHIVVGTKAPELCPTCKHPKAYFELHAENY
;
A
#
# COMPACT_ATOMS: atom_id res chain seq x y z
N MET A 1 1.03 -15.05 13.11
CA MET A 1 -0.17 -15.89 13.01
C MET A 1 -0.79 -15.64 11.65
N LYS A 2 -1.14 -16.68 10.91
CA LYS A 2 -1.69 -16.59 9.54
C LYS A 2 -3.08 -17.20 9.49
N SER A 3 -4.02 -16.52 8.86
CA SER A 3 -5.39 -17.01 8.69
C SER A 3 -5.55 -17.69 7.34
N TYR A 4 -6.29 -18.80 7.32
CA TYR A 4 -6.55 -19.57 6.11
C TYR A 4 -8.04 -19.88 5.97
N LYS A 5 -8.49 -19.98 4.72
CA LYS A 5 -9.81 -20.53 4.37
C LYS A 5 -9.60 -21.80 3.55
N CYS A 6 -10.19 -22.90 3.99
CA CYS A 6 -10.16 -24.16 3.28
C CYS A 6 -11.13 -24.14 2.10
N SER A 7 -10.64 -24.33 0.88
CA SER A 7 -11.46 -24.37 -0.32
C SER A 7 -12.35 -25.63 -0.43
N VAL A 8 -12.04 -26.67 0.37
CA VAL A 8 -12.79 -27.95 0.37
C VAL A 8 -13.98 -27.92 1.32
N CYS A 9 -13.78 -27.43 2.55
CA CYS A 9 -14.84 -27.45 3.58
C CYS A 9 -15.31 -26.08 4.04
N GLY A 10 -14.75 -24.99 3.49
CA GLY A 10 -15.11 -23.61 3.79
C GLY A 10 -14.67 -23.09 5.16
N LEU A 11 -13.99 -23.91 5.99
CA LEU A 11 -13.56 -23.52 7.33
C LEU A 11 -12.48 -22.42 7.23
N ALA A 12 -12.67 -21.33 7.96
CA ALA A 12 -11.63 -20.35 8.23
C ALA A 12 -10.97 -20.67 9.58
N PHE A 13 -9.63 -20.59 9.66
CA PHE A 13 -8.84 -20.95 10.84
C PHE A 13 -7.48 -20.26 10.83
N ASP A 14 -6.89 -20.12 12.00
CA ASP A 14 -5.60 -19.48 12.19
C ASP A 14 -4.51 -20.51 12.49
N ILE A 15 -3.28 -20.24 12.05
CA ILE A 15 -2.10 -21.07 12.26
C ILE A 15 -0.99 -20.21 12.86
N GLN A 16 -0.22 -20.76 13.80
CA GLN A 16 0.95 -20.11 14.36
C GLN A 16 2.08 -20.05 13.30
N ASP A 17 2.90 -19.01 13.36
CA ASP A 17 4.03 -18.89 12.45
C ASP A 17 5.03 -20.06 12.69
N GLY A 18 5.36 -20.75 11.59
CA GLY A 18 6.23 -21.93 11.61
C GLY A 18 5.50 -23.28 11.68
N GLU A 19 4.18 -23.30 11.92
CA GLU A 19 3.40 -24.53 11.86
C GLU A 19 2.96 -24.86 10.43
N PRO A 20 2.85 -26.14 10.04
CA PRO A 20 2.36 -26.54 8.72
C PRO A 20 0.88 -26.21 8.58
N ALA A 21 0.51 -25.61 7.44
CA ALA A 21 -0.86 -25.29 7.14
C ALA A 21 -1.66 -26.56 6.79
N VAL A 22 -2.49 -27.03 7.72
CA VAL A 22 -3.39 -28.17 7.58
C VAL A 22 -4.77 -27.79 8.09
N CYS A 23 -5.82 -28.04 7.30
CA CYS A 23 -7.19 -27.75 7.74
C CYS A 23 -7.58 -28.63 8.94
N PRO A 24 -7.93 -28.06 10.09
CA PRO A 24 -8.24 -28.86 11.28
C PRO A 24 -9.56 -29.64 11.18
N LYS A 25 -10.41 -29.33 10.19
CA LYS A 25 -11.70 -30.00 9.97
C LYS A 25 -11.61 -31.18 9.00
N CYS A 26 -10.85 -31.02 7.89
CA CYS A 26 -10.84 -32.02 6.82
C CYS A 26 -9.45 -32.52 6.44
N GLY A 27 -8.38 -32.06 7.12
CA GLY A 27 -7.01 -32.54 6.97
C GLY A 27 -6.30 -32.15 5.67
N VAL A 28 -6.91 -31.36 4.79
CA VAL A 28 -6.24 -30.92 3.54
C VAL A 28 -5.18 -29.85 3.80
N SER A 29 -4.17 -29.81 2.92
CA SER A 29 -3.05 -28.87 2.98
C SER A 29 -2.72 -28.31 1.59
N GLY A 30 -1.70 -27.45 1.52
CA GLY A 30 -1.19 -26.91 0.26
C GLY A 30 -2.17 -25.98 -0.45
N ASP A 31 -2.31 -26.15 -1.77
CA ASP A 31 -3.14 -25.33 -2.68
C ASP A 31 -4.65 -25.30 -2.34
N LYS A 32 -5.10 -26.19 -1.47
CA LYS A 32 -6.48 -26.20 -0.95
C LYS A 32 -6.71 -25.23 0.20
N LEU A 33 -5.68 -24.59 0.71
CA LEU A 33 -5.73 -23.59 1.77
C LEU A 33 -5.41 -22.23 1.18
N VAL A 34 -6.42 -21.38 1.08
CA VAL A 34 -6.23 -19.98 0.67
C VAL A 34 -5.89 -19.17 1.90
N GLN A 35 -4.71 -18.58 1.92
CA GLN A 35 -4.37 -17.63 2.97
C GLN A 35 -5.28 -16.40 2.82
N VAL A 36 -6.02 -16.09 3.88
CA VAL A 36 -6.86 -14.90 3.96
C VAL A 36 -6.26 -13.95 4.97
N SER A 37 -6.48 -12.66 4.80
CA SER A 37 -6.17 -11.71 5.87
C SER A 37 -6.88 -12.14 7.16
N ALA A 38 -6.24 -11.95 8.31
CA ALA A 38 -6.84 -12.26 9.60
C ALA A 38 -8.25 -11.67 9.65
N THR A 39 -9.24 -12.48 10.04
CA THR A 39 -10.63 -11.99 10.13
C THR A 39 -10.66 -10.81 11.09
N ASN A 40 -11.18 -9.68 10.63
CA ASN A 40 -11.38 -8.53 11.49
C ASN A 40 -12.26 -8.93 12.67
N LYS A 41 -11.69 -8.97 13.89
CA LYS A 41 -12.42 -9.38 15.12
C LYS A 41 -13.61 -8.47 15.44
N TYR A 42 -13.68 -7.31 14.79
CA TYR A 42 -14.76 -6.34 14.95
C TYR A 42 -15.82 -6.42 13.85
N ALA A 43 -15.70 -7.36 12.91
CA ALA A 43 -16.53 -7.45 11.71
C ALA A 43 -18.03 -7.38 12.04
N GLY A 44 -18.76 -6.46 11.40
CA GLY A 44 -20.20 -6.23 11.58
C GLY A 44 -20.60 -5.47 12.84
N THR A 45 -19.65 -5.03 13.67
CA THR A 45 -19.93 -4.30 14.93
C THR A 45 -19.95 -2.77 14.74
N GLN A 46 -20.52 -2.06 15.70
CA GLN A 46 -20.40 -0.60 15.76
C GLN A 46 -18.94 -0.17 16.01
N THR A 47 -18.14 -1.00 16.70
CA THR A 47 -16.71 -0.74 16.93
C THR A 47 -15.92 -0.73 15.62
N GLU A 48 -16.22 -1.62 14.67
CA GLU A 48 -15.62 -1.57 13.32
C GLU A 48 -15.87 -0.22 12.65
N LYS A 49 -17.12 0.22 12.59
CA LYS A 49 -17.50 1.53 12.03
C LYS A 49 -16.80 2.70 12.73
N ASN A 50 -16.61 2.60 14.05
CA ASN A 50 -15.89 3.61 14.82
C ASN A 50 -14.40 3.62 14.47
N LEU A 51 -13.77 2.46 14.26
CA LEU A 51 -12.37 2.35 13.83
C LEU A 51 -12.17 2.89 12.41
N GLU A 52 -13.07 2.59 11.48
CA GLU A 52 -13.07 3.13 10.13
C GLU A 52 -13.20 4.67 10.13
N ALA A 53 -14.15 5.19 10.92
CA ALA A 53 -14.36 6.63 11.06
C ALA A 53 -13.15 7.32 11.70
N ALA A 54 -12.54 6.70 12.71
CA ALA A 54 -11.33 7.22 13.36
C ALA A 54 -10.14 7.22 12.37
N PHE A 55 -9.90 6.13 11.65
CA PHE A 55 -8.88 6.05 10.60
C PHE A 55 -9.06 7.13 9.53
N ALA A 56 -10.30 7.31 9.05
CA ALA A 56 -10.62 8.35 8.05
C ALA A 56 -10.39 9.75 8.61
N GLY A 57 -10.84 10.04 9.84
CA GLY A 57 -10.67 11.33 10.50
C GLY A 57 -9.20 11.73 10.67
N GLU A 58 -8.37 10.84 11.21
CA GLU A 58 -6.94 11.07 11.41
C GLU A 58 -6.19 11.21 10.08
N SER A 59 -6.54 10.40 9.07
CA SER A 59 -5.95 10.49 7.73
C SER A 59 -6.25 11.84 7.08
N GLN A 60 -7.47 12.37 7.22
CA GLN A 60 -7.84 13.69 6.74
C GLN A 60 -7.13 14.80 7.53
N ALA A 61 -7.05 14.69 8.86
CA ALA A 61 -6.38 15.67 9.73
C ALA A 61 -4.90 15.79 9.34
N ARG A 62 -4.20 14.65 9.16
CA ARG A 62 -2.82 14.61 8.67
C ARG A 62 -2.63 15.43 7.39
N ASN A 63 -3.46 15.20 6.38
CA ASN A 63 -3.34 15.91 5.12
C ASN A 63 -3.67 17.40 5.27
N LYS A 64 -4.75 17.75 5.96
CA LYS A 64 -5.15 19.15 6.23
C LYS A 64 -4.04 19.92 6.93
N TYR A 65 -3.41 19.35 7.98
CA TYR A 65 -2.36 20.03 8.72
C TYR A 65 -1.09 20.25 7.89
N THR A 66 -0.77 19.35 6.98
CA THR A 66 0.31 19.54 6.00
C THR A 66 0.02 20.74 5.07
N TYR A 67 -1.23 20.90 4.62
CA TYR A 67 -1.64 22.05 3.81
C TYR A 67 -1.64 23.35 4.60
N PHE A 68 -2.11 23.31 5.86
CA PHE A 68 -2.09 24.47 6.77
C PHE A 68 -0.67 24.91 7.11
N ALA A 69 0.25 23.97 7.31
CA ALA A 69 1.67 24.26 7.48
C ALA A 69 2.27 25.00 6.28
N SER A 70 1.94 24.55 5.06
CA SER A 70 2.37 25.23 3.84
C SER A 70 1.86 26.68 3.76
N LYS A 71 0.63 26.91 4.17
CA LYS A 71 0.04 28.28 4.22
C LYS A 71 0.72 29.14 5.27
N ALA A 72 0.87 28.63 6.51
CA ALA A 72 1.54 29.33 7.60
C ALA A 72 2.97 29.74 7.24
N LYS A 73 3.72 28.85 6.58
CA LYS A 73 5.06 29.14 6.10
C LYS A 73 5.09 30.28 5.08
N LYS A 74 4.16 30.29 4.12
CA LYS A 74 4.04 31.38 3.12
C LYS A 74 3.69 32.72 3.77
N GLU A 75 3.04 32.72 4.92
CA GLU A 75 2.70 33.90 5.71
C GLU A 75 3.80 34.33 6.71
N GLY A 76 4.91 33.59 6.77
CA GLY A 76 6.06 33.89 7.64
C GLY A 76 5.94 33.34 9.07
N PHE A 77 4.99 32.45 9.33
CA PHE A 77 4.75 31.84 10.66
C PHE A 77 5.46 30.49 10.78
N GLU A 78 6.79 30.47 10.73
CA GLU A 78 7.60 29.24 10.74
C GLU A 78 7.34 28.34 11.94
N GLN A 79 7.18 28.90 13.15
CA GLN A 79 6.86 28.12 14.34
C GLN A 79 5.50 27.44 14.24
N ILE A 80 4.48 28.15 13.73
CA ILE A 80 3.13 27.59 13.54
C ILE A 80 3.17 26.49 12.48
N ALA A 81 3.89 26.69 11.38
CA ALA A 81 4.09 25.68 10.36
C ALA A 81 4.75 24.42 10.93
N ALA A 82 5.79 24.57 11.75
CA ALA A 82 6.46 23.44 12.39
C ALA A 82 5.53 22.66 13.35
N LEU A 83 4.68 23.36 14.09
CA LEU A 83 3.70 22.74 14.98
C LEU A 83 2.63 21.95 14.19
N PHE A 84 2.12 22.49 13.07
CA PHE A 84 1.21 21.76 12.20
C PHE A 84 1.86 20.49 11.64
N LEU A 85 3.11 20.54 11.17
CA LEU A 85 3.81 19.36 10.65
C LEU A 85 4.03 18.31 11.75
N LYS A 86 4.42 18.74 12.95
CA LYS A 86 4.57 17.83 14.09
C LYS A 86 3.25 17.14 14.43
N THR A 87 2.15 17.89 14.46
CA THR A 87 0.82 17.31 14.70
C THR A 87 0.41 16.37 13.56
N ALA A 88 0.65 16.74 12.29
CA ALA A 88 0.38 15.85 11.14
C ALA A 88 1.10 14.49 11.25
N ASP A 89 2.34 14.47 11.76
CA ASP A 89 3.07 13.24 12.04
C ASP A 89 2.45 12.41 13.18
N ASN A 90 1.89 13.06 14.20
CA ASN A 90 1.15 12.39 15.27
C ASN A 90 -0.13 11.74 14.73
N GLU A 91 -0.91 12.48 13.92
CA GLU A 91 -2.16 11.95 13.31
C GLU A 91 -1.90 10.77 12.38
N LYS A 92 -0.77 10.76 11.69
CA LYS A 92 -0.32 9.59 10.91
C LYS A 92 -0.17 8.35 11.79
N GLU A 93 0.43 8.48 12.98
CA GLU A 93 0.58 7.33 13.90
C GLU A 93 -0.75 6.93 14.53
N HIS A 94 -1.66 7.88 14.85
CA HIS A 94 -3.03 7.57 15.29
C HIS A 94 -3.80 6.80 14.22
N ALA A 95 -3.82 7.27 12.98
CA ALA A 95 -4.44 6.57 11.85
C ALA A 95 -3.91 5.13 11.71
N LYS A 96 -2.59 4.95 11.83
CA LYS A 96 -1.94 3.63 11.77
C LYS A 96 -2.39 2.69 12.90
N LEU A 97 -2.66 3.20 14.11
CA LEU A 97 -3.20 2.38 15.20
C LEU A 97 -4.54 1.76 14.80
N TRP A 98 -5.48 2.57 14.30
CA TRP A 98 -6.80 2.13 13.90
C TRP A 98 -6.77 1.22 12.68
N PHE A 99 -5.91 1.54 11.70
CA PHE A 99 -5.74 0.72 10.51
C PHE A 99 -5.19 -0.67 10.82
N LYS A 100 -4.29 -0.79 11.81
CA LYS A 100 -3.82 -2.09 12.31
C LYS A 100 -4.91 -2.89 13.00
N GLU A 101 -5.78 -2.27 13.80
CA GLU A 101 -6.92 -2.95 14.43
C GLU A 101 -7.90 -3.50 13.39
N LEU A 102 -8.05 -2.82 12.26
CA LEU A 102 -8.83 -3.25 11.10
C LEU A 102 -8.13 -4.32 10.23
N ASN A 103 -6.95 -4.80 10.62
CA ASN A 103 -6.09 -5.69 9.82
C ASN A 103 -5.72 -5.12 8.44
N GLY A 104 -5.67 -3.79 8.31
CA GLY A 104 -5.38 -3.09 7.05
C GLY A 104 -3.93 -3.19 6.58
N ILE A 105 -2.99 -3.68 7.42
CA ILE A 105 -1.58 -3.83 7.07
C ILE A 105 -1.21 -5.31 7.06
N GLY A 106 -1.01 -5.85 5.88
CA GLY A 106 -0.52 -7.20 5.64
C GLY A 106 0.98 -7.27 5.32
N ASP A 107 1.41 -8.36 4.73
CA ASP A 107 2.74 -8.44 4.13
C ASP A 107 2.84 -7.60 2.83
N THR A 108 4.02 -7.51 2.24
CA THR A 108 4.24 -6.65 1.06
C THR A 108 3.35 -7.05 -0.12
N ALA A 109 3.15 -8.35 -0.37
CA ALA A 109 2.31 -8.81 -1.48
C ALA A 109 0.84 -8.47 -1.24
N GLN A 110 0.35 -8.69 -0.01
CA GLN A 110 -1.02 -8.33 0.39
C GLN A 110 -1.26 -6.82 0.30
N ASN A 111 -0.30 -6.01 0.76
CA ASN A 111 -0.41 -4.55 0.69
C ASN A 111 -0.39 -4.04 -0.76
N LEU A 112 0.43 -4.63 -1.64
CA LEU A 112 0.45 -4.29 -3.06
C LEU A 112 -0.87 -4.65 -3.75
N LEU A 113 -1.44 -5.81 -3.42
CA LEU A 113 -2.76 -6.21 -3.93
C LEU A 113 -3.84 -5.24 -3.45
N ALA A 114 -3.89 -4.95 -2.15
CA ALA A 114 -4.88 -4.04 -1.58
C ALA A 114 -4.78 -2.62 -2.17
N ALA A 115 -3.55 -2.13 -2.40
CA ALA A 115 -3.33 -0.86 -3.08
C ALA A 115 -3.85 -0.91 -4.52
N ALA A 116 -3.49 -1.94 -5.30
CA ALA A 116 -3.96 -2.08 -6.69
C ALA A 116 -5.49 -2.17 -6.80
N GLU A 117 -6.15 -2.87 -5.86
CA GLU A 117 -7.62 -2.95 -5.82
C GLU A 117 -8.27 -1.63 -5.43
N GLY A 118 -7.66 -0.86 -4.53
CA GLY A 118 -8.09 0.49 -4.18
C GLY A 118 -8.02 1.43 -5.37
N GLU A 119 -6.87 1.53 -6.02
CA GLU A 119 -6.70 2.36 -7.22
C GLU A 119 -7.64 1.93 -8.35
N ASN A 120 -7.85 0.61 -8.55
CA ASN A 120 -8.81 0.10 -9.52
C ASN A 120 -10.23 0.63 -9.26
N TYR A 121 -10.71 0.55 -8.03
CA TYR A 121 -12.02 1.10 -7.65
C TYR A 121 -12.09 2.62 -7.88
N GLU A 122 -11.02 3.34 -7.56
CA GLU A 122 -10.98 4.79 -7.73
C GLU A 122 -11.16 5.22 -9.18
N TRP A 123 -10.48 4.57 -10.13
CA TRP A 123 -10.56 4.99 -11.52
C TRP A 123 -11.72 4.35 -12.29
N THR A 124 -12.19 3.13 -11.95
CA THR A 124 -13.30 2.48 -12.66
C THR A 124 -14.67 2.94 -12.20
N ASP A 125 -14.82 3.23 -10.91
CA ASP A 125 -16.14 3.46 -10.28
C ASP A 125 -16.25 4.86 -9.68
N MET A 126 -15.36 5.20 -8.74
CA MET A 126 -15.48 6.39 -7.92
C MET A 126 -15.36 7.69 -8.74
N TYR A 127 -14.23 7.90 -9.40
CA TYR A 127 -14.01 9.12 -10.19
C TYR A 127 -14.86 9.19 -11.44
N ASP A 128 -15.21 8.06 -12.07
CA ASP A 128 -16.14 8.03 -13.21
C ASP A 128 -17.53 8.54 -12.79
N SER A 129 -18.04 8.05 -11.64
CA SER A 129 -19.33 8.52 -11.11
C SER A 129 -19.30 9.99 -10.68
N PHE A 130 -18.19 10.43 -10.05
CA PHE A 130 -18.03 11.83 -9.64
C PHE A 130 -17.96 12.78 -10.83
N ALA A 131 -17.26 12.40 -11.91
CA ALA A 131 -17.18 13.18 -13.12
C ALA A 131 -18.56 13.34 -13.79
N LYS A 132 -19.34 12.26 -13.87
CA LYS A 132 -20.72 12.31 -14.41
C LYS A 132 -21.60 13.24 -13.60
N THR A 133 -21.60 13.12 -12.28
CA THR A 133 -22.37 13.99 -11.39
C THR A 133 -21.95 15.45 -11.53
N ALA A 134 -20.64 15.72 -11.59
CA ALA A 134 -20.16 17.09 -11.77
C ALA A 134 -20.58 17.69 -13.11
N ASP A 135 -20.62 16.91 -14.19
CA ASP A 135 -21.14 17.37 -15.49
C ASP A 135 -22.64 17.65 -15.43
N GLU A 136 -23.44 16.78 -14.83
CA GLU A 136 -24.90 16.96 -14.66
C GLU A 136 -25.23 18.21 -13.83
N GLU A 137 -24.40 18.54 -12.85
CA GLU A 137 -24.52 19.74 -12.00
C GLU A 137 -23.91 21.00 -12.64
N GLY A 138 -23.29 20.90 -13.81
CA GLY A 138 -22.70 22.03 -14.56
C GLY A 138 -21.28 22.40 -14.16
N PHE A 139 -20.59 21.55 -13.37
CA PHE A 139 -19.20 21.75 -12.93
C PHE A 139 -18.19 21.07 -13.88
N HIS A 140 -18.23 21.39 -15.17
CA HIS A 140 -17.44 20.72 -16.21
C HIS A 140 -15.94 20.74 -15.99
N GLU A 141 -15.38 21.84 -15.47
CA GLU A 141 -13.95 21.91 -15.15
C GLU A 141 -13.56 20.94 -14.02
N LEU A 142 -14.45 20.69 -13.08
CA LEU A 142 -14.23 19.73 -11.99
C LEU A 142 -14.39 18.30 -12.52
N ALA A 143 -15.38 18.06 -13.40
CA ALA A 143 -15.56 16.77 -14.06
C ALA A 143 -14.30 16.36 -14.83
N GLU A 144 -13.69 17.30 -15.56
CA GLU A 144 -12.42 17.05 -16.26
C GLU A 144 -11.27 16.71 -15.27
N LYS A 145 -11.16 17.42 -14.14
CA LYS A 145 -10.16 17.11 -13.11
C LYS A 145 -10.36 15.70 -12.55
N PHE A 146 -11.60 15.25 -12.30
CA PHE A 146 -11.87 13.89 -11.86
C PHE A 146 -11.37 12.86 -12.88
N ARG A 147 -11.61 13.06 -14.18
CA ARG A 147 -11.13 12.17 -15.24
C ARG A 147 -9.61 12.14 -15.34
N LEU A 148 -8.96 13.30 -15.20
CA LEU A 148 -7.49 13.38 -15.20
C LEU A 148 -6.87 12.64 -14.00
N VAL A 149 -7.46 12.77 -12.82
CA VAL A 149 -7.02 12.00 -11.63
C VAL A 149 -7.28 10.52 -11.86
N ALA A 150 -8.45 10.11 -12.34
CA ALA A 150 -8.74 8.71 -12.66
C ALA A 150 -7.69 8.08 -13.60
N ALA A 151 -7.19 8.82 -14.57
CA ALA A 151 -6.13 8.36 -15.46
C ALA A 151 -4.79 8.12 -14.70
N ILE A 152 -4.51 8.92 -13.67
CA ILE A 152 -3.33 8.75 -12.80
C ILE A 152 -3.49 7.50 -11.92
N GLU A 153 -4.68 7.28 -11.33
CA GLU A 153 -4.94 6.12 -10.47
C GLU A 153 -4.85 4.80 -11.26
N LYS A 154 -5.21 4.81 -12.54
CA LYS A 154 -4.96 3.68 -13.42
C LYS A 154 -3.47 3.34 -13.56
N GLU A 155 -2.60 4.34 -13.73
CA GLU A 155 -1.14 4.15 -13.76
C GLU A 155 -0.59 3.64 -12.41
N HIS A 156 -1.19 4.07 -11.29
CA HIS A 156 -0.85 3.56 -9.96
C HIS A 156 -1.22 2.08 -9.83
N GLU A 157 -2.43 1.67 -10.24
CA GLU A 157 -2.85 0.27 -10.27
C GLU A 157 -1.87 -0.58 -11.07
N GLU A 158 -1.60 -0.20 -12.32
CA GLU A 158 -0.69 -0.93 -13.21
C GLU A 158 0.71 -1.11 -12.57
N ARG A 159 1.22 -0.07 -11.92
CA ARG A 159 2.48 -0.09 -11.17
C ARG A 159 2.44 -1.09 -10.01
N TYR A 160 1.39 -1.04 -9.17
CA TYR A 160 1.28 -1.94 -8.03
C TYR A 160 1.11 -3.40 -8.47
N ARG A 161 0.36 -3.68 -9.53
CA ARG A 161 0.26 -5.04 -10.10
C ARG A 161 1.59 -5.53 -10.67
N ALA A 162 2.36 -4.69 -11.33
CA ALA A 162 3.69 -5.05 -11.81
C ALA A 162 4.67 -5.34 -10.67
N LEU A 163 4.62 -4.56 -9.57
CA LEU A 163 5.42 -4.79 -8.37
C LEU A 163 4.99 -6.08 -7.66
N LEU A 164 3.69 -6.35 -7.55
CA LEU A 164 3.15 -7.60 -6.98
C LEU A 164 3.68 -8.80 -7.76
N LYS A 165 3.58 -8.78 -9.08
CA LYS A 165 4.12 -9.83 -9.94
C LYS A 165 5.61 -10.08 -9.69
N ASN A 166 6.41 -9.03 -9.52
CA ASN A 166 7.83 -9.17 -9.21
C ASN A 166 8.08 -9.81 -7.83
N VAL A 167 7.25 -9.48 -6.83
CA VAL A 167 7.36 -10.08 -5.48
C VAL A 167 7.01 -11.56 -5.53
N GLU A 168 5.88 -11.93 -6.14
CA GLU A 168 5.41 -13.30 -6.27
C GLU A 168 6.37 -14.19 -7.07
N ALA A 169 6.94 -13.67 -8.16
CA ALA A 169 7.93 -14.37 -8.99
C ALA A 169 9.34 -14.36 -8.38
N GLN A 170 9.55 -13.70 -7.22
CA GLN A 170 10.88 -13.50 -6.62
C GLN A 170 11.87 -12.78 -7.55
N GLU A 171 11.36 -11.87 -8.36
CA GLU A 171 12.12 -11.13 -9.37
C GLU A 171 12.48 -9.69 -8.97
N VAL A 172 12.21 -9.27 -7.73
CA VAL A 172 12.55 -7.91 -7.25
C VAL A 172 14.04 -7.64 -7.40
N PHE A 173 14.89 -8.58 -7.00
CA PHE A 173 16.37 -8.47 -7.03
C PHE A 173 17.03 -9.37 -8.06
N LYS A 174 16.24 -9.96 -8.97
CA LYS A 174 16.69 -10.85 -10.03
C LYS A 174 15.83 -10.63 -11.27
N LYS A 175 16.43 -10.65 -12.44
CA LYS A 175 15.72 -10.54 -13.73
C LYS A 175 16.18 -11.63 -14.67
N SER A 176 15.37 -11.96 -15.66
CA SER A 176 15.73 -12.90 -16.76
C SER A 176 16.83 -12.36 -17.65
N GLU A 177 16.97 -11.03 -17.72
CA GLU A 177 17.94 -10.32 -18.55
C GLU A 177 18.97 -9.58 -17.69
N VAL A 178 20.11 -9.25 -18.30
CA VAL A 178 21.12 -8.37 -17.70
C VAL A 178 20.51 -6.99 -17.52
N LYS A 179 20.60 -6.47 -16.29
CA LYS A 179 20.12 -5.14 -15.89
C LYS A 179 21.24 -4.39 -15.18
N VAL A 180 21.09 -3.09 -15.12
CA VAL A 180 21.93 -2.20 -14.30
C VAL A 180 21.26 -2.05 -12.94
N TRP A 181 21.99 -2.36 -11.88
CA TRP A 181 21.55 -2.26 -10.49
C TRP A 181 22.31 -1.15 -9.78
N GLU A 182 21.63 -0.35 -9.02
CA GLU A 182 22.20 0.73 -8.23
C GLU A 182 21.95 0.52 -6.73
N CYS A 183 22.98 0.74 -5.93
CA CYS A 183 22.84 0.77 -4.49
C CYS A 183 22.29 2.13 -4.02
N ARG A 184 21.08 2.16 -3.51
CA ARG A 184 20.39 3.37 -3.01
C ARG A 184 21.13 4.11 -1.90
N ASN A 185 22.06 3.44 -1.19
CA ASN A 185 22.82 4.07 -0.13
C ASN A 185 24.05 4.83 -0.64
N CYS A 186 24.79 4.28 -1.62
CA CYS A 186 26.07 4.85 -2.02
C CYS A 186 26.26 5.05 -3.53
N GLY A 187 25.23 4.75 -4.35
CA GLY A 187 25.30 4.91 -5.81
C GLY A 187 26.17 3.87 -6.54
N HIS A 188 26.63 2.81 -5.87
CA HIS A 188 27.45 1.78 -6.52
C HIS A 188 26.64 1.04 -7.59
N ILE A 189 27.18 0.99 -8.80
CA ILE A 189 26.55 0.36 -9.97
C ILE A 189 27.10 -1.05 -10.19
N VAL A 190 26.20 -1.99 -10.46
CA VAL A 190 26.50 -3.38 -10.83
C VAL A 190 25.69 -3.77 -12.05
N VAL A 191 26.32 -4.44 -13.02
CA VAL A 191 25.65 -4.96 -14.22
C VAL A 191 25.53 -6.48 -14.11
N GLY A 192 24.32 -7.00 -14.25
CA GLY A 192 24.09 -8.44 -14.16
C GLY A 192 22.60 -8.80 -14.09
N THR A 193 22.31 -10.10 -14.05
CA THR A 193 20.93 -10.59 -13.95
C THR A 193 20.36 -10.52 -12.53
N LYS A 194 21.19 -10.23 -11.52
CA LYS A 194 20.77 -10.12 -10.10
C LYS A 194 21.57 -9.06 -9.36
N ALA A 195 20.96 -8.45 -8.37
CA ALA A 195 21.64 -7.63 -7.39
C ALA A 195 22.56 -8.48 -6.51
N PRO A 196 23.75 -7.96 -6.10
CA PRO A 196 24.63 -8.66 -5.18
C PRO A 196 24.01 -8.79 -3.77
N GLU A 197 24.34 -9.83 -3.02
CA GLU A 197 23.85 -10.02 -1.66
C GLU A 197 24.30 -8.90 -0.70
N LEU A 198 25.50 -8.36 -0.93
CA LEU A 198 26.07 -7.21 -0.22
C LEU A 198 26.67 -6.23 -1.20
N CYS A 199 26.46 -4.95 -1.00
CA CYS A 199 27.13 -3.90 -1.78
C CYS A 199 28.66 -3.99 -1.56
N PRO A 200 29.47 -4.12 -2.62
CA PRO A 200 30.91 -4.24 -2.47
C PRO A 200 31.55 -2.98 -1.88
N THR A 201 30.94 -1.81 -2.06
CA THR A 201 31.45 -0.53 -1.57
C THR A 201 31.05 -0.27 -0.12
N CYS A 202 29.73 -0.26 0.20
CA CYS A 202 29.25 0.19 1.50
C CYS A 202 28.70 -0.93 2.41
N LYS A 203 28.73 -2.19 1.96
CA LYS A 203 28.31 -3.38 2.69
C LYS A 203 26.83 -3.41 3.10
N HIS A 204 25.98 -2.55 2.54
CA HIS A 204 24.55 -2.66 2.71
C HIS A 204 24.00 -3.92 2.00
N PRO A 205 22.97 -4.58 2.56
CA PRO A 205 22.40 -5.79 1.97
C PRO A 205 21.70 -5.52 0.64
N LYS A 206 21.41 -6.57 -0.12
CA LYS A 206 20.72 -6.49 -1.43
C LYS A 206 19.42 -5.71 -1.41
N ALA A 207 18.75 -5.62 -0.28
CA ALA A 207 17.53 -4.82 -0.10
C ALA A 207 17.72 -3.32 -0.45
N TYR A 208 18.97 -2.85 -0.49
CA TYR A 208 19.31 -1.48 -0.89
C TYR A 208 19.54 -1.33 -2.40
N PHE A 209 19.46 -2.40 -3.19
CA PHE A 209 19.59 -2.28 -4.63
C PHE A 209 18.24 -2.08 -5.31
N GLU A 210 18.25 -1.26 -6.35
CA GLU A 210 17.13 -1.06 -7.28
C GLU A 210 17.64 -1.11 -8.72
N LEU A 211 16.73 -1.19 -9.69
CA LEU A 211 17.08 -1.01 -11.09
C LEU A 211 17.46 0.45 -11.31
N HIS A 212 18.64 0.66 -11.87
CA HIS A 212 19.10 2.00 -12.24
C HIS A 212 18.18 2.60 -13.31
N ALA A 213 17.70 3.82 -13.07
CA ALA A 213 16.86 4.57 -14.00
C ALA A 213 17.62 5.78 -14.53
N GLU A 214 17.77 5.86 -15.85
CA GLU A 214 18.27 7.04 -16.56
C GLU A 214 17.05 7.88 -16.95
N ASN A 215 16.79 8.94 -16.19
CA ASN A 215 15.63 9.83 -16.37
C ASN A 215 16.00 11.31 -16.50
N TYR A 216 17.20 11.58 -17.00
CA TYR A 216 17.78 12.91 -17.22
C TYR A 216 18.19 13.10 -18.67
#